data_a7c1b772986b2c72ebec1662eb66ea95
#
_entry.id   a7c1b772986b2c72ebec1662eb66ea95
#
_cell.length_a   1.000
_cell.length_b   1.000
_cell.length_c   1.000
_cell.angle_alpha   90.00
_cell.angle_beta   90.00
_cell.angle_gamma   90.00
#
_symmetry.space_group_name_H-M   'P 1'
#
loop_
_entity.id
_entity.type
_entity.pdbx_description
1 polymer ?
#
loop_
_entity_poly.entity_id
_entity_poly.type
_entity_poly.pdbx_seq_one_letter_code
_entity_poly.pdbx_strand_id
1 'polypeptide(L)'
;DDKHKLIIDEEAAKVVVEIFSLIIAGYNASEVARILNERKIPTRVQNQWKNGFNYVPVHNKGDYMWDNSEVIAIVQNEQYKGIMIQNKCETVGFGDNKKVRKRNKEDWSVVEGAIPRIVSDEMFDEVNKMLRVEARGIEKSTKKRKKNLFICPYCGRKLMNSSAVCTPKLLCPKRRMVRTGECQQIFMLKSEAQDKVLEITKEICRTLIQEEELKKASKDKRKVTSDEYLISELKAEYDRISNSTVSCYQS
;
A
#
# COMPACT_ATOMS: atom_id res chain seq x y z
N ASP A 1 -38.08 18.55 -6.59
CA ASP A 1 -36.97 17.61 -6.30
C ASP A 1 -36.72 17.55 -4.81
N ASP A 2 -37.08 16.40 -4.20
CA ASP A 2 -36.84 16.15 -2.79
C ASP A 2 -35.34 15.83 -2.59
N LYS A 3 -34.57 16.82 -2.16
CA LYS A 3 -33.11 16.75 -1.99
C LYS A 3 -32.64 15.71 -0.97
N HIS A 4 -33.57 15.12 -0.21
CA HIS A 4 -33.28 14.14 0.83
C HIS A 4 -33.63 12.70 0.44
N LYS A 5 -34.18 12.49 -0.75
CA LYS A 5 -34.55 11.15 -1.22
C LYS A 5 -33.40 10.50 -2.00
N LEU A 6 -32.98 9.32 -1.56
CA LEU A 6 -32.00 8.52 -2.28
C LEU A 6 -32.67 7.89 -3.49
N ILE A 7 -31.97 7.92 -4.62
CA ILE A 7 -32.39 7.30 -5.88
C ILE A 7 -31.38 6.20 -6.25
N ILE A 8 -31.86 5.18 -6.96
CA ILE A 8 -30.99 4.09 -7.44
C ILE A 8 -30.22 4.56 -8.66
N ASP A 9 -28.90 4.29 -8.67
CA ASP A 9 -28.08 4.30 -9.89
C ASP A 9 -28.30 2.94 -10.59
N GLU A 10 -29.06 2.95 -11.66
CA GLU A 10 -29.49 1.74 -12.38
C GLU A 10 -28.29 0.94 -12.94
N GLU A 11 -27.21 1.60 -13.38
CA GLU A 11 -26.03 0.91 -13.88
C GLU A 11 -25.28 0.21 -12.73
N ALA A 12 -25.08 0.88 -11.63
CA ALA A 12 -24.44 0.31 -10.46
C ALA A 12 -25.31 -0.78 -9.83
N ALA A 13 -26.62 -0.63 -9.80
CA ALA A 13 -27.55 -1.63 -9.28
C ALA A 13 -27.48 -2.95 -10.05
N LYS A 14 -27.39 -2.91 -11.39
CA LYS A 14 -27.21 -4.11 -12.22
C LYS A 14 -25.95 -4.89 -11.84
N VAL A 15 -24.85 -4.20 -11.56
CA VAL A 15 -23.61 -4.85 -11.12
C VAL A 15 -23.78 -5.50 -9.75
N VAL A 16 -24.49 -4.86 -8.83
CA VAL A 16 -24.81 -5.45 -7.52
C VAL A 16 -25.62 -6.73 -7.67
N VAL A 17 -26.70 -6.72 -8.45
CA VAL A 17 -27.54 -7.90 -8.71
C VAL A 17 -26.72 -9.02 -9.38
N GLU A 18 -25.86 -8.69 -10.34
CA GLU A 18 -24.97 -9.65 -10.98
C GLU A 18 -24.01 -10.33 -9.99
N ILE A 19 -23.42 -9.57 -9.06
CA ILE A 19 -22.56 -10.11 -8.00
C ILE A 19 -23.32 -11.14 -7.15
N PHE A 20 -24.53 -10.81 -6.71
CA PHE A 20 -25.36 -11.73 -5.94
C PHE A 20 -25.71 -13.00 -6.73
N SER A 21 -26.10 -12.85 -8.00
CA SER A 21 -26.43 -13.97 -8.88
C SER A 21 -25.25 -14.91 -9.14
N LEU A 22 -24.04 -14.38 -9.31
CA LEU A 22 -22.83 -15.17 -9.49
C LEU A 22 -22.50 -15.99 -8.24
N ILE A 23 -22.68 -15.43 -7.05
CA ILE A 23 -22.45 -16.18 -5.79
C ILE A 23 -23.48 -17.29 -5.62
N ILE A 24 -24.74 -17.04 -5.92
CA ILE A 24 -25.80 -18.06 -5.91
C ILE A 24 -25.48 -19.18 -6.92
N ALA A 25 -24.91 -18.83 -8.08
CA ALA A 25 -24.44 -19.82 -9.07
C ALA A 25 -23.23 -20.65 -8.59
N GLY A 26 -22.71 -20.41 -7.37
CA GLY A 26 -21.63 -21.19 -6.76
C GLY A 26 -20.23 -20.62 -6.92
N TYR A 27 -20.07 -19.44 -7.51
CA TYR A 27 -18.76 -18.79 -7.60
C TYR A 27 -18.35 -18.18 -6.25
N ASN A 28 -17.11 -18.38 -5.82
CA ASN A 28 -16.60 -17.70 -4.64
C ASN A 28 -16.28 -16.23 -4.93
N ALA A 29 -16.16 -15.41 -3.88
CA ALA A 29 -15.94 -13.97 -4.02
C ALA A 29 -14.69 -13.58 -4.84
N SER A 30 -13.63 -14.42 -4.83
CA SER A 30 -12.42 -14.18 -5.62
C SER A 30 -12.66 -14.47 -7.13
N GLU A 31 -13.48 -15.45 -7.43
CA GLU A 31 -13.87 -15.76 -8.81
C GLU A 31 -14.81 -14.70 -9.37
N VAL A 32 -15.78 -14.25 -8.57
CA VAL A 32 -16.66 -13.13 -8.94
C VAL A 32 -15.83 -11.89 -9.27
N ALA A 33 -14.92 -11.48 -8.39
CA ALA A 33 -14.03 -10.34 -8.64
C ALA A 33 -13.25 -10.51 -9.96
N ARG A 34 -12.77 -11.72 -10.25
CA ARG A 34 -12.06 -12.03 -11.50
C ARG A 34 -12.95 -11.89 -12.73
N ILE A 35 -14.16 -12.44 -12.68
CA ILE A 35 -15.13 -12.33 -13.77
C ILE A 35 -15.45 -10.86 -14.09
N LEU A 36 -15.68 -10.04 -13.05
CA LEU A 36 -15.94 -8.61 -13.20
C LEU A 36 -14.74 -7.88 -13.83
N ASN A 37 -13.51 -8.23 -13.44
CA ASN A 37 -12.29 -7.68 -14.02
C ASN A 37 -12.09 -8.09 -15.49
N GLU A 38 -12.34 -9.36 -15.82
CA GLU A 38 -12.23 -9.89 -17.20
C GLU A 38 -13.25 -9.22 -18.12
N ARG A 39 -14.45 -8.94 -17.62
CA ARG A 39 -15.50 -8.19 -18.33
C ARG A 39 -15.29 -6.66 -18.31
N LYS A 40 -14.22 -6.17 -17.65
CA LYS A 40 -13.91 -4.75 -17.53
C LYS A 40 -15.03 -3.92 -16.90
N ILE A 41 -15.81 -4.52 -16.02
CA ILE A 41 -16.87 -3.82 -15.28
C ILE A 41 -16.22 -2.81 -14.32
N PRO A 42 -16.60 -1.52 -14.35
CA PRO A 42 -16.00 -0.51 -13.51
C PRO A 42 -16.25 -0.78 -12.03
N THR A 43 -15.24 -0.57 -11.21
CA THR A 43 -15.37 -0.62 -9.75
C THR A 43 -16.19 0.56 -9.24
N ARG A 44 -16.63 0.48 -7.97
CA ARG A 44 -17.35 1.59 -7.31
C ARG A 44 -16.58 2.91 -7.41
N VAL A 45 -15.27 2.89 -7.25
CA VAL A 45 -14.42 4.08 -7.32
C VAL A 45 -14.40 4.66 -8.74
N GLN A 46 -14.24 3.81 -9.74
CA GLN A 46 -14.26 4.23 -11.14
C GLN A 46 -15.62 4.80 -11.55
N ASN A 47 -16.71 4.23 -11.00
CA ASN A 47 -18.07 4.75 -11.25
C ASN A 47 -18.28 6.12 -10.59
N GLN A 48 -17.78 6.32 -9.37
CA GLN A 48 -17.78 7.63 -8.72
C GLN A 48 -17.02 8.68 -9.53
N TRP A 49 -15.89 8.34 -10.13
CA TRP A 49 -15.15 9.27 -10.99
C TRP A 49 -15.89 9.63 -12.28
N LYS A 50 -16.55 8.66 -12.91
CA LYS A 50 -17.42 8.95 -14.07
C LYS A 50 -18.50 9.97 -13.72
N ASN A 51 -19.01 9.93 -12.48
CA ASN A 51 -20.02 10.84 -11.95
C ASN A 51 -19.44 12.15 -11.37
N GLY A 52 -18.15 12.45 -11.62
CA GLY A 52 -17.50 13.71 -11.21
C GLY A 52 -17.01 13.77 -9.77
N PHE A 53 -17.02 12.67 -9.03
CA PHE A 53 -16.49 12.62 -7.67
C PHE A 53 -14.98 12.35 -7.67
N ASN A 54 -14.19 13.30 -7.16
CA ASN A 54 -12.71 13.20 -7.08
C ASN A 54 -12.23 12.45 -5.82
N TYR A 55 -12.84 11.33 -5.48
CA TYR A 55 -12.39 10.50 -4.36
C TYR A 55 -11.29 9.55 -4.78
N VAL A 56 -10.10 9.69 -4.19
CA VAL A 56 -8.97 8.76 -4.38
C VAL A 56 -8.78 7.98 -3.09
N PRO A 57 -9.02 6.65 -3.08
CA PRO A 57 -8.76 5.84 -1.89
C PRO A 57 -7.27 5.88 -1.52
N VAL A 58 -6.99 6.15 -0.24
CA VAL A 58 -5.62 6.30 0.30
C VAL A 58 -4.72 5.08 0.04
N HIS A 59 -5.32 3.90 -0.11
CA HIS A 59 -4.60 2.64 -0.21
C HIS A 59 -4.44 2.08 -1.64
N ASN A 60 -5.12 2.66 -2.64
CA ASN A 60 -5.08 2.18 -4.02
C ASN A 60 -4.68 3.33 -4.96
N LYS A 61 -3.40 3.53 -5.17
CA LYS A 61 -2.88 4.45 -6.18
C LYS A 61 -2.73 3.69 -7.50
N GLY A 62 -3.70 3.82 -8.41
CA GLY A 62 -3.54 3.46 -9.81
C GLY A 62 -4.53 2.43 -10.35
N ASP A 63 -4.30 1.15 -10.19
CA ASP A 63 -5.05 0.09 -10.88
C ASP A 63 -6.27 -0.33 -10.04
N TYR A 64 -7.43 0.31 -10.28
CA TYR A 64 -8.68 0.01 -9.58
C TYR A 64 -9.33 -1.23 -10.20
N MET A 65 -9.11 -2.36 -9.56
CA MET A 65 -9.66 -3.65 -9.96
C MET A 65 -10.49 -4.22 -8.83
N TRP A 66 -11.55 -4.94 -9.20
CA TRP A 66 -12.32 -5.70 -8.23
C TRP A 66 -11.45 -6.67 -7.46
N ASP A 67 -11.61 -6.72 -6.17
CA ASP A 67 -11.01 -7.71 -5.30
C ASP A 67 -12.07 -8.44 -4.46
N ASN A 68 -11.66 -9.53 -3.84
CA ASN A 68 -12.51 -10.33 -2.97
C ASN A 68 -13.13 -9.50 -1.82
N SER A 69 -12.37 -8.55 -1.25
CA SER A 69 -12.84 -7.74 -0.12
C SER A 69 -13.97 -6.80 -0.55
N GLU A 70 -13.91 -6.26 -1.76
CA GLU A 70 -14.98 -5.40 -2.31
C GLU A 70 -16.25 -6.20 -2.57
N VAL A 71 -16.13 -7.39 -3.16
CA VAL A 71 -17.28 -8.28 -3.38
C VAL A 71 -17.93 -8.65 -2.05
N ILE A 72 -17.15 -9.07 -1.05
CA ILE A 72 -17.67 -9.39 0.29
C ILE A 72 -18.33 -8.18 0.94
N ALA A 73 -17.73 -6.99 0.82
CA ALA A 73 -18.30 -5.76 1.39
C ALA A 73 -19.66 -5.41 0.77
N ILE A 74 -19.84 -5.67 -0.54
CA ILE A 74 -21.13 -5.46 -1.22
C ILE A 74 -22.18 -6.44 -0.69
N VAL A 75 -21.90 -7.72 -0.69
CA VAL A 75 -22.91 -8.74 -0.32
C VAL A 75 -23.25 -8.78 1.17
N GLN A 76 -22.42 -8.16 2.02
CA GLN A 76 -22.69 -7.99 3.44
C GLN A 76 -23.35 -6.66 3.79
N ASN A 77 -23.58 -5.78 2.82
CA ASN A 77 -24.15 -4.48 3.07
C ASN A 77 -25.69 -4.54 3.04
N GLU A 78 -26.31 -4.48 4.21
CA GLU A 78 -27.75 -4.54 4.41
C GLU A 78 -28.50 -3.36 3.75
N GLN A 79 -27.82 -2.30 3.35
CA GLN A 79 -28.45 -1.18 2.62
C GLN A 79 -29.06 -1.64 1.29
N TYR A 80 -28.50 -2.66 0.65
CA TYR A 80 -29.09 -3.20 -0.60
C TYR A 80 -30.46 -3.89 -0.41
N LYS A 81 -30.81 -4.27 0.83
CA LYS A 81 -32.14 -4.74 1.22
C LYS A 81 -33.15 -3.59 1.45
N GLY A 82 -32.71 -2.33 1.36
CA GLY A 82 -33.54 -1.18 1.67
C GLY A 82 -33.48 -0.73 3.13
N ILE A 83 -32.53 -1.22 3.91
CA ILE A 83 -32.35 -0.92 5.33
C ILE A 83 -31.26 0.12 5.49
N MET A 84 -31.59 1.26 6.11
CA MET A 84 -30.61 2.28 6.46
C MET A 84 -30.06 2.00 7.89
N ILE A 85 -28.74 1.85 7.99
CA ILE A 85 -28.07 1.63 9.27
C ILE A 85 -27.08 2.76 9.52
N GLN A 86 -27.30 3.49 10.62
CA GLN A 86 -26.48 4.60 11.07
C GLN A 86 -25.85 4.31 12.44
N ASN A 87 -24.99 5.20 12.93
CA ASN A 87 -24.34 5.12 14.24
C ASN A 87 -23.47 3.86 14.46
N LYS A 88 -22.94 3.25 13.38
CA LYS A 88 -22.05 2.07 13.48
C LYS A 88 -20.73 2.37 14.19
N CYS A 89 -20.31 3.64 14.20
CA CYS A 89 -19.03 4.08 14.78
C CYS A 89 -19.22 5.37 15.57
N GLU A 90 -18.38 5.55 16.57
CA GLU A 90 -18.25 6.79 17.33
C GLU A 90 -16.79 7.29 17.31
N THR A 91 -16.62 8.59 17.41
CA THR A 91 -15.30 9.19 17.54
C THR A 91 -15.02 9.46 19.01
N VAL A 92 -13.99 8.85 19.57
CA VAL A 92 -13.57 8.99 20.96
C VAL A 92 -12.25 9.73 21.03
N GLY A 93 -12.13 10.71 21.94
CA GLY A 93 -10.93 11.51 22.15
C GLY A 93 -11.07 12.95 21.68
N PHE A 94 -10.11 13.80 22.07
CA PHE A 94 -10.06 15.23 21.76
C PHE A 94 -8.80 15.57 20.94
N GLY A 95 -8.89 16.63 20.13
CA GLY A 95 -7.76 17.14 19.33
C GLY A 95 -7.23 16.10 18.34
N ASP A 96 -5.91 15.94 18.29
CA ASP A 96 -5.23 15.02 17.37
C ASP A 96 -5.30 13.55 17.80
N ASN A 97 -5.78 13.26 19.01
CA ASN A 97 -5.91 11.89 19.55
C ASN A 97 -7.27 11.26 19.27
N LYS A 98 -8.01 11.73 18.27
CA LYS A 98 -9.30 11.15 17.87
C LYS A 98 -9.13 9.72 17.35
N LYS A 99 -9.86 8.78 17.95
CA LYS A 99 -9.92 7.37 17.52
C LYS A 99 -11.36 7.01 17.17
N VAL A 100 -11.54 6.32 16.05
CA VAL A 100 -12.85 5.78 15.68
C VAL A 100 -13.01 4.41 16.32
N ARG A 101 -14.04 4.24 17.13
CA ARG A 101 -14.44 2.99 17.77
C ARG A 101 -15.75 2.50 17.17
N LYS A 102 -15.83 1.20 16.89
CA LYS A 102 -17.10 0.57 16.47
C LYS A 102 -18.03 0.46 17.68
N ARG A 103 -19.30 0.83 17.49
CA ARG A 103 -20.36 0.61 18.48
C ARG A 103 -20.87 -0.82 18.41
N ASN A 104 -21.50 -1.28 19.49
CA ASN A 104 -22.23 -2.54 19.49
C ASN A 104 -23.41 -2.46 18.53
N LYS A 105 -23.85 -3.61 18.00
CA LYS A 105 -24.98 -3.65 17.07
C LYS A 105 -26.30 -3.14 17.68
N GLU A 106 -26.46 -3.29 18.98
CA GLU A 106 -27.62 -2.82 19.76
C GLU A 106 -27.75 -1.30 19.75
N ASP A 107 -26.63 -0.58 19.64
CA ASP A 107 -26.57 0.88 19.61
C ASP A 107 -26.75 1.47 18.18
N TRP A 108 -26.93 0.62 17.18
CA TRP A 108 -27.10 1.05 15.80
C TRP A 108 -28.52 1.58 15.58
N SER A 109 -28.64 2.68 14.85
CA SER A 109 -29.93 3.19 14.40
C SER A 109 -30.30 2.48 13.08
N VAL A 110 -31.33 1.64 13.11
CA VAL A 110 -31.79 0.85 11.98
C VAL A 110 -33.16 1.36 11.55
N VAL A 111 -33.31 1.75 10.28
CA VAL A 111 -34.57 2.21 9.70
C VAL A 111 -34.86 1.37 8.45
N GLU A 112 -35.93 0.59 8.51
CA GLU A 112 -36.37 -0.24 7.37
C GLU A 112 -37.14 0.61 6.36
N GLY A 113 -37.01 0.27 5.08
CA GLY A 113 -37.70 0.94 3.98
C GLY A 113 -37.29 2.40 3.72
N ALA A 114 -36.24 2.89 4.38
CA ALA A 114 -35.72 4.24 4.17
C ALA A 114 -34.93 4.42 2.85
N ILE A 115 -34.51 3.33 2.25
CA ILE A 115 -33.73 3.30 1.01
C ILE A 115 -34.44 2.40 0.01
N PRO A 116 -34.45 2.73 -1.30
CA PRO A 116 -34.96 1.83 -2.33
C PRO A 116 -34.19 0.49 -2.33
N ARG A 117 -34.92 -0.62 -2.38
CA ARG A 117 -34.39 -1.98 -2.38
C ARG A 117 -33.78 -2.33 -3.74
N ILE A 118 -32.61 -2.95 -3.75
CA ILE A 118 -31.92 -3.45 -4.95
C ILE A 118 -32.01 -4.98 -5.03
N VAL A 119 -31.86 -5.68 -3.90
CA VAL A 119 -31.92 -7.14 -3.81
C VAL A 119 -33.02 -7.60 -2.85
N SER A 120 -33.61 -8.78 -3.09
CA SER A 120 -34.59 -9.34 -2.18
C SER A 120 -33.95 -9.86 -0.89
N ASP A 121 -34.77 -10.01 0.16
CA ASP A 121 -34.31 -10.54 1.45
C ASP A 121 -33.80 -11.98 1.30
N GLU A 122 -34.51 -12.80 0.52
CA GLU A 122 -34.17 -14.19 0.26
C GLU A 122 -32.80 -14.30 -0.43
N MET A 123 -32.57 -13.51 -1.47
CA MET A 123 -31.31 -13.48 -2.21
C MET A 123 -30.14 -13.04 -1.30
N PHE A 124 -30.35 -12.03 -0.49
CA PHE A 124 -29.36 -11.54 0.44
C PHE A 124 -29.01 -12.57 1.51
N ASP A 125 -29.99 -13.21 2.10
CA ASP A 125 -29.81 -14.18 3.19
C ASP A 125 -29.16 -15.48 2.66
N GLU A 126 -29.53 -15.94 1.47
CA GLU A 126 -28.94 -17.09 0.80
C GLU A 126 -27.45 -16.89 0.54
N VAL A 127 -27.05 -15.76 -0.07
CA VAL A 127 -25.67 -15.43 -0.34
C VAL A 127 -24.85 -15.33 0.96
N ASN A 128 -25.39 -14.67 1.99
CA ASN A 128 -24.69 -14.56 3.27
C ASN A 128 -24.55 -15.89 4.01
N LYS A 129 -25.52 -16.81 3.84
CA LYS A 129 -25.44 -18.18 4.36
C LYS A 129 -24.33 -18.97 3.66
N MET A 130 -24.21 -18.88 2.35
CA MET A 130 -23.15 -19.52 1.56
C MET A 130 -21.76 -19.03 2.00
N LEU A 131 -21.54 -17.73 2.10
CA LEU A 131 -20.28 -17.11 2.52
C LEU A 131 -19.89 -17.49 3.98
N ARG A 132 -20.84 -17.65 4.88
CA ARG A 132 -20.56 -18.09 6.27
C ARG A 132 -20.08 -19.54 6.32
N VAL A 133 -20.53 -20.38 5.42
CA VAL A 133 -20.06 -21.77 5.32
C VAL A 133 -18.60 -21.81 4.87
N GLU A 134 -18.21 -21.00 3.90
CA GLU A 134 -16.81 -20.88 3.46
C GLU A 134 -15.87 -20.32 4.53
N ALA A 135 -16.35 -19.39 5.35
CA ALA A 135 -15.54 -18.72 6.38
C ALA A 135 -15.24 -19.60 7.62
N ARG A 136 -15.98 -20.67 7.87
CA ARG A 136 -15.85 -21.52 9.08
C ARG A 136 -14.54 -22.29 9.17
N GLY A 137 -13.76 -22.40 8.10
CA GLY A 137 -12.47 -23.11 8.05
C GLY A 137 -11.22 -22.26 8.24
N ILE A 138 -11.34 -20.94 8.39
CA ILE A 138 -10.18 -20.03 8.40
C ILE A 138 -10.00 -19.42 9.80
N GLU A 139 -9.10 -20.00 10.59
CA GLU A 139 -8.60 -19.33 11.79
C GLU A 139 -7.91 -18.02 11.42
N LYS A 140 -8.40 -16.91 11.97
CA LYS A 140 -7.78 -15.60 11.77
C LYS A 140 -6.40 -15.57 12.42
N SER A 141 -5.36 -15.69 11.63
CA SER A 141 -3.99 -15.51 12.14
C SER A 141 -3.85 -14.09 12.74
N THR A 142 -3.59 -14.02 14.03
CA THR A 142 -3.32 -12.78 14.77
C THR A 142 -1.92 -12.20 14.47
N LYS A 143 -1.09 -12.94 13.74
CA LYS A 143 0.27 -12.50 13.38
C LYS A 143 0.20 -11.34 12.40
N LYS A 144 0.72 -10.18 12.78
CA LYS A 144 0.91 -9.04 11.88
C LYS A 144 1.78 -9.49 10.70
N ARG A 145 1.21 -9.48 9.49
CA ARG A 145 1.94 -9.82 8.27
C ARG A 145 3.07 -8.81 8.06
N LYS A 146 4.31 -9.27 8.02
CA LYS A 146 5.45 -8.41 7.65
C LYS A 146 5.21 -7.89 6.24
N LYS A 147 5.30 -6.56 6.06
CA LYS A 147 5.16 -5.93 4.74
C LYS A 147 6.36 -6.30 3.89
N ASN A 148 6.13 -6.85 2.69
CA ASN A 148 7.20 -7.08 1.74
C ASN A 148 7.71 -5.74 1.18
N LEU A 149 9.01 -5.66 0.98
CA LEU A 149 9.68 -4.51 0.35
C LEU A 149 9.68 -4.60 -1.18
N PHE A 150 9.47 -5.81 -1.71
CA PHE A 150 9.49 -6.07 -3.14
C PHE A 150 8.21 -5.59 -3.82
N ILE A 151 8.36 -4.98 -4.98
CA ILE A 151 7.27 -4.49 -5.83
C ILE A 151 7.26 -5.23 -7.17
N CYS A 152 6.08 -5.36 -7.77
CA CYS A 152 5.94 -5.92 -9.11
C CYS A 152 6.43 -4.89 -10.15
N PRO A 153 7.35 -5.24 -11.08
CA PRO A 153 7.86 -4.30 -12.09
C PRO A 153 6.78 -3.84 -13.08
N TYR A 154 5.74 -4.65 -13.31
CA TYR A 154 4.69 -4.32 -14.28
C TYR A 154 3.56 -3.46 -13.70
N CYS A 155 3.12 -3.72 -12.46
CA CYS A 155 1.96 -3.03 -11.89
C CYS A 155 2.26 -2.20 -10.64
N GLY A 156 3.52 -2.16 -10.17
CA GLY A 156 3.94 -1.39 -9.00
C GLY A 156 3.39 -1.87 -7.64
N ARG A 157 2.54 -2.91 -7.62
CA ARG A 157 1.98 -3.44 -6.36
C ARG A 157 3.03 -4.23 -5.58
N LYS A 158 2.98 -4.15 -4.25
CA LYS A 158 3.85 -4.96 -3.38
C LYS A 158 3.59 -6.44 -3.58
N LEU A 159 4.66 -7.21 -3.74
CA LEU A 159 4.56 -8.66 -3.85
C LEU A 159 4.07 -9.27 -2.54
N MET A 160 3.36 -10.38 -2.64
CA MET A 160 2.83 -11.13 -1.52
C MET A 160 3.55 -12.47 -1.36
N ASN A 161 3.66 -12.97 -0.12
CA ASN A 161 4.16 -14.31 0.10
C ASN A 161 3.10 -15.34 -0.31
N SER A 162 3.54 -16.43 -0.95
CA SER A 162 2.68 -17.60 -1.13
C SER A 162 2.41 -18.27 0.21
N SER A 163 1.35 -19.06 0.27
CA SER A 163 1.01 -19.86 1.46
C SER A 163 1.86 -21.14 1.61
N ALA A 164 2.74 -21.44 0.66
CA ALA A 164 3.62 -22.60 0.74
C ALA A 164 4.64 -22.45 1.88
N VAL A 165 4.67 -23.45 2.77
CA VAL A 165 5.53 -23.43 3.97
C VAL A 165 6.97 -23.78 3.60
N CYS A 166 7.18 -24.82 2.78
CA CYS A 166 8.52 -25.34 2.47
C CYS A 166 9.28 -24.44 1.47
N THR A 167 8.59 -23.87 0.48
CA THR A 167 9.20 -23.02 -0.55
C THR A 167 8.40 -21.72 -0.73
N PRO A 168 8.52 -20.76 0.19
CA PRO A 168 7.78 -19.51 0.10
C PRO A 168 8.23 -18.72 -1.12
N LYS A 169 7.26 -18.35 -1.96
CA LYS A 169 7.45 -17.56 -3.17
C LYS A 169 6.88 -16.17 -3.00
N LEU A 170 7.49 -15.20 -3.66
CA LEU A 170 6.97 -13.85 -3.84
C LEU A 170 6.15 -13.82 -5.13
N LEU A 171 4.90 -13.39 -5.03
CA LEU A 171 3.94 -13.38 -6.14
C LEU A 171 3.28 -12.00 -6.27
N CYS A 172 2.94 -11.62 -7.49
CA CYS A 172 2.14 -10.42 -7.70
C CYS A 172 0.68 -10.67 -7.27
N PRO A 173 0.07 -9.81 -6.41
CA PRO A 173 -1.32 -9.96 -5.99
C PRO A 173 -2.31 -9.83 -7.16
N LYS A 174 -1.99 -9.08 -8.22
CA LYS A 174 -2.81 -8.94 -9.43
C LYS A 174 -3.10 -10.30 -10.09
N ARG A 175 -2.22 -11.28 -9.91
CA ARG A 175 -2.41 -12.66 -10.37
C ARG A 175 -3.72 -13.31 -9.89
N ARG A 176 -4.23 -12.90 -8.72
CA ARG A 176 -5.52 -13.40 -8.20
C ARG A 176 -6.72 -12.71 -8.84
N MET A 177 -6.53 -11.51 -9.38
CA MET A 177 -7.58 -10.64 -9.88
C MET A 177 -7.82 -10.83 -11.39
N VAL A 178 -6.78 -11.24 -12.15
CA VAL A 178 -6.84 -11.45 -13.60
C VAL A 178 -6.04 -12.69 -13.95
N ARG A 179 -6.51 -13.50 -14.91
CA ARG A 179 -5.81 -14.72 -15.37
C ARG A 179 -4.74 -14.46 -16.43
N THR A 180 -4.79 -13.32 -17.08
CA THR A 180 -3.92 -12.97 -18.21
C THR A 180 -3.01 -11.79 -17.86
N GLY A 181 -1.92 -11.64 -18.60
CA GLY A 181 -0.97 -10.52 -18.50
C GLY A 181 0.33 -10.88 -17.81
N GLU A 182 1.30 -9.95 -17.91
CA GLU A 182 2.69 -10.12 -17.47
C GLU A 182 2.83 -10.39 -15.97
N CYS A 183 1.92 -9.88 -15.15
CA CYS A 183 1.91 -10.12 -13.71
C CYS A 183 1.76 -11.60 -13.33
N GLN A 184 1.22 -12.46 -14.25
CA GLN A 184 1.09 -13.90 -14.03
C GLN A 184 2.44 -14.60 -13.97
N GLN A 185 3.42 -14.10 -14.67
CA GLN A 185 4.75 -14.69 -14.77
C GLN A 185 5.66 -14.28 -13.60
N ILE A 186 5.23 -13.29 -12.79
CA ILE A 186 6.04 -12.79 -11.68
C ILE A 186 5.97 -13.76 -10.51
N PHE A 187 7.03 -14.52 -10.36
CA PHE A 187 7.31 -15.30 -9.15
C PHE A 187 8.83 -15.36 -8.92
N MET A 188 9.21 -15.36 -7.65
CA MET A 188 10.61 -15.51 -7.22
C MET A 188 10.62 -16.26 -5.89
N LEU A 189 11.60 -17.12 -5.65
CA LEU A 189 11.78 -17.70 -4.33
C LEU A 189 12.15 -16.58 -3.34
N LYS A 190 11.59 -16.67 -2.15
CA LYS A 190 11.85 -15.63 -1.13
C LYS A 190 13.30 -15.62 -0.68
N SER A 191 13.96 -16.80 -0.62
CA SER A 191 15.39 -16.95 -0.35
C SER A 191 16.24 -16.22 -1.40
N GLU A 192 16.00 -16.50 -2.69
CA GLU A 192 16.73 -15.84 -3.78
C GLU A 192 16.59 -14.31 -3.74
N ALA A 193 15.39 -13.82 -3.43
CA ALA A 193 15.15 -12.39 -3.29
C ALA A 193 15.94 -11.79 -2.12
N GLN A 194 16.04 -12.51 -1.00
CA GLN A 194 16.79 -12.08 0.19
C GLN A 194 18.30 -12.08 -0.08
N ASP A 195 18.81 -13.10 -0.77
CA ASP A 195 20.23 -13.22 -1.12
C ASP A 195 20.65 -12.08 -2.05
N LYS A 196 19.84 -11.76 -3.07
CA LYS A 196 20.10 -10.62 -3.96
C LYS A 196 20.10 -9.27 -3.23
N VAL A 197 19.16 -9.04 -2.31
CA VAL A 197 19.16 -7.82 -1.48
C VAL A 197 20.42 -7.74 -0.62
N LEU A 198 20.83 -8.86 -0.03
CA LEU A 198 22.05 -8.91 0.78
C LEU A 198 23.30 -8.61 -0.06
N GLU A 199 23.37 -9.16 -1.26
CA GLU A 199 24.47 -8.90 -2.22
C GLU A 199 24.54 -7.41 -2.59
N ILE A 200 23.44 -6.81 -3.01
CA ILE A 200 23.34 -5.38 -3.33
C ILE A 200 23.72 -4.52 -2.12
N THR A 201 23.23 -4.89 -0.94
CA THR A 201 23.54 -4.15 0.29
C THR A 201 25.03 -4.18 0.61
N LYS A 202 25.67 -5.34 0.47
CA LYS A 202 27.14 -5.47 0.64
C LYS A 202 27.91 -4.61 -0.34
N GLU A 203 27.47 -4.55 -1.59
CA GLU A 203 28.10 -3.73 -2.63
C GLU A 203 27.97 -2.24 -2.32
N ILE A 204 26.78 -1.77 -1.95
CA ILE A 204 26.56 -0.38 -1.53
C ILE A 204 27.42 -0.02 -0.31
N CYS A 205 27.49 -0.91 0.70
CA CYS A 205 28.35 -0.67 1.86
C CYS A 205 29.83 -0.54 1.49
N ARG A 206 30.33 -1.40 0.57
CA ARG A 206 31.72 -1.32 0.08
C ARG A 206 32.00 0.02 -0.60
N THR A 207 31.08 0.45 -1.51
CA THR A 207 31.20 1.74 -2.21
C THR A 207 31.21 2.92 -1.25
N LEU A 208 30.33 2.92 -0.25
CA LEU A 208 30.26 4.00 0.76
C LEU A 208 31.53 4.06 1.62
N ILE A 209 32.08 2.89 2.02
CA ILE A 209 33.34 2.82 2.79
C ILE A 209 34.50 3.39 1.95
N GLN A 210 34.60 2.99 0.67
CA GLN A 210 35.62 3.52 -0.24
C GLN A 210 35.50 5.04 -0.45
N GLU A 211 34.28 5.55 -0.60
CA GLU A 211 34.05 6.99 -0.70
C GLU A 211 34.46 7.76 0.57
N GLU A 212 34.19 7.20 1.75
CA GLU A 212 34.61 7.81 3.01
C GLU A 212 36.14 7.80 3.18
N GLU A 213 36.81 6.70 2.80
CA GLU A 213 38.27 6.60 2.81
C GLU A 213 38.91 7.59 1.86
N LEU A 214 38.38 7.74 0.63
CA LEU A 214 38.82 8.74 -0.33
C LEU A 214 38.62 10.18 0.18
N LYS A 215 37.50 10.47 0.83
CA LYS A 215 37.24 11.78 1.44
C LYS A 215 38.21 12.07 2.59
N LYS A 216 38.54 11.08 3.42
CA LYS A 216 39.55 11.23 4.48
C LYS A 216 40.94 11.49 3.88
N ALA A 217 41.37 10.66 2.93
CA ALA A 217 42.65 10.83 2.25
C ALA A 217 42.80 12.20 1.55
N SER A 218 41.71 12.73 0.96
CA SER A 218 41.71 14.06 0.33
C SER A 218 41.78 15.20 1.35
N LYS A 219 41.19 15.04 2.54
CA LYS A 219 41.28 16.01 3.63
C LYS A 219 42.68 16.02 4.25
N ASP A 220 43.28 14.84 4.43
CA ASP A 220 44.65 14.72 4.96
C ASP A 220 45.66 15.35 4.00
N LYS A 221 45.54 15.13 2.69
CA LYS A 221 46.38 15.82 1.69
C LYS A 221 46.24 17.33 1.74
N ARG A 222 45.02 17.87 1.87
CA ARG A 222 44.81 19.32 1.96
C ARG A 222 45.43 19.90 3.25
N LYS A 223 45.40 19.16 4.36
CA LYS A 223 45.99 19.57 5.61
C LYS A 223 47.52 19.63 5.51
N VAL A 224 48.16 18.59 4.93
CA VAL A 224 49.60 18.52 4.71
C VAL A 224 50.09 19.70 3.83
N THR A 225 49.39 19.96 2.70
CA THR A 225 49.72 21.10 1.84
C THR A 225 49.56 22.46 2.51
N SER A 226 48.56 22.61 3.38
CA SER A 226 48.35 23.83 4.18
C SER A 226 49.47 24.03 5.22
N ASP A 227 49.88 22.95 5.85
CA ASP A 227 50.97 23.00 6.88
C ASP A 227 52.34 23.27 6.23
N GLU A 228 52.62 22.70 5.04
CA GLU A 228 53.80 23.00 4.25
C GLU A 228 53.86 24.46 3.82
N TYR A 229 52.75 25.04 3.38
CA TYR A 229 52.66 26.46 3.05
C TYR A 229 52.94 27.34 4.26
N LEU A 230 52.34 27.05 5.40
CA LEU A 230 52.56 27.80 6.64
C LEU A 230 54.04 27.74 7.10
N ILE A 231 54.64 26.56 7.01
CA ILE A 231 56.08 26.37 7.31
C ILE A 231 56.95 27.20 6.40
N SER A 232 56.66 27.28 5.09
CA SER A 232 57.40 28.07 4.12
C SER A 232 57.29 29.57 4.42
N GLU A 233 56.11 30.05 4.81
CA GLU A 233 55.87 31.45 5.18
C GLU A 233 56.63 31.85 6.45
N LEU A 234 56.55 30.99 7.48
CA LEU A 234 57.29 31.21 8.74
C LEU A 234 58.82 31.21 8.55
N LYS A 235 59.34 30.37 7.67
CA LYS A 235 60.79 30.36 7.29
C LYS A 235 61.18 31.68 6.62
N ALA A 236 60.37 32.15 5.65
CA ALA A 236 60.64 33.42 4.97
C ALA A 236 60.61 34.62 5.94
N GLU A 237 59.71 34.63 6.90
CA GLU A 237 59.65 35.65 7.95
C GLU A 237 60.87 35.60 8.89
N TYR A 238 61.25 34.40 9.30
CA TYR A 238 62.48 34.17 10.09
C TYR A 238 63.74 34.69 9.38
N ASP A 239 63.92 34.39 8.09
CA ASP A 239 65.04 34.86 7.30
C ASP A 239 65.05 36.38 7.14
N ARG A 240 63.89 37.05 7.01
CA ARG A 240 63.76 38.51 6.99
C ARG A 240 64.23 39.13 8.31
N ILE A 241 63.75 38.61 9.45
CA ILE A 241 64.10 39.10 10.77
C ILE A 241 65.60 38.87 11.04
N SER A 242 66.12 37.70 10.71
CA SER A 242 67.54 37.35 10.85
C SER A 242 68.45 38.30 10.06
N ASN A 243 68.10 38.56 8.79
CA ASN A 243 68.88 39.48 7.94
C ASN A 243 68.80 40.94 8.40
N SER A 244 67.59 41.35 8.91
CA SER A 244 67.44 42.67 9.51
C SER A 244 68.27 42.86 10.75
N THR A 245 68.37 41.81 11.58
CA THR A 245 69.17 41.82 12.81
C THR A 245 70.66 41.91 12.52
N VAL A 246 71.12 41.16 11.50
CA VAL A 246 72.52 41.21 11.04
C VAL A 246 72.90 42.61 10.53
N SER A 247 72.00 43.25 9.77
CA SER A 247 72.22 44.62 9.25
C SER A 247 72.32 45.67 10.35
N CYS A 248 71.58 45.50 11.49
CA CYS A 248 71.68 46.41 12.65
C CYS A 248 72.97 46.27 13.44
N TYR A 249 73.68 45.15 13.32
CA TYR A 249 74.98 44.97 14.03
C TYR A 249 76.19 45.39 13.15
N GLN A 250 75.99 45.71 11.90
CA GLN A 250 77.04 46.15 10.97
C GLN A 250 77.04 47.67 10.73
N SER A 251 76.12 48.40 11.34
CA SER A 251 76.05 49.88 11.35
C SER A 251 76.49 50.43 12.71
#